data_b8eb1dceb74a9525ddb6233eaf167e70
#
_entry.id   b8eb1dceb74a9525ddb6233eaf167e70
#
_cell.length_a   1.000
_cell.length_b   1.000
_cell.length_c   1.000
_cell.angle_alpha   90.00
_cell.angle_beta   90.00
_cell.angle_gamma   90.00
#
_symmetry.space_group_name_H-M   'P 1'
#
loop_
_entity.id
_entity.type
_entity.pdbx_description
1 polymer ?
#
loop_
_entity_poly.entity_id
_entity_poly.type
_entity_poly.pdbx_seq_one_letter_code
_entity_poly.pdbx_strand_id
1 'polypeptide(L)'
;MSGGGSARKEINMDNKAYQKMDYALCLLSAAADGKRHGCIVNSFHQVTSSFPPKFTVAVNKDHETCKAIQAAGSFSVTLLGADAPGEIIDLFGYKSGRVTDKFAGRAAETDSNGNPYLKEHMVSRIACKVVDQMEIGSFLLFVGQATEAEVLGDGRVLTLQAYTDRGKATPPTATVYRTVEINGYRCTVCGYVYEGESLPPDFRC
;
A
#
# COMPACT_ATOMS: atom_id res chain seq x y z
N MET A 1 -4.34 -46.23 -26.02
CA MET A 1 -3.54 -45.00 -25.87
C MET A 1 -4.01 -44.30 -24.63
N SER A 2 -3.28 -44.45 -23.56
CA SER A 2 -3.63 -43.97 -22.22
C SER A 2 -3.22 -42.49 -22.11
N GLY A 3 -4.22 -41.60 -22.06
CA GLY A 3 -4.00 -40.20 -21.75
C GLY A 3 -3.63 -40.00 -20.28
N GLY A 4 -2.36 -39.78 -20.01
CA GLY A 4 -1.89 -39.40 -18.69
C GLY A 4 -2.39 -37.99 -18.33
N GLY A 5 -3.47 -37.92 -17.57
CA GLY A 5 -3.87 -36.69 -16.89
C GLY A 5 -2.83 -36.32 -15.85
N SER A 6 -2.04 -35.26 -16.09
CA SER A 6 -1.20 -34.66 -15.09
C SER A 6 -2.09 -34.11 -13.97
N ALA A 7 -2.17 -34.81 -12.85
CA ALA A 7 -2.79 -34.30 -11.64
C ALA A 7 -2.03 -33.03 -11.23
N ARG A 8 -2.61 -31.86 -11.41
CA ARG A 8 -2.10 -30.62 -10.83
C ARG A 8 -2.12 -30.79 -9.31
N LYS A 9 -0.96 -30.77 -8.70
CA LYS A 9 -0.80 -30.77 -7.24
C LYS A 9 -1.54 -29.52 -6.74
N GLU A 10 -2.67 -29.68 -6.08
CA GLU A 10 -3.34 -28.58 -5.40
C GLU A 10 -2.35 -27.98 -4.40
N ILE A 11 -2.07 -26.71 -4.56
CA ILE A 11 -1.24 -25.97 -3.60
C ILE A 11 -2.13 -25.74 -2.39
N ASN A 12 -1.89 -26.51 -1.32
CA ASN A 12 -2.59 -26.33 -0.05
C ASN A 12 -2.03 -25.06 0.64
N MET A 13 -2.75 -23.94 0.50
CA MET A 13 -2.42 -22.68 1.16
C MET A 13 -3.49 -22.34 2.20
N ASP A 14 -3.12 -22.38 3.48
CA ASP A 14 -3.96 -21.84 4.54
C ASP A 14 -3.80 -20.32 4.60
N ASN A 15 -4.79 -19.59 4.09
CA ASN A 15 -4.78 -18.12 4.05
C ASN A 15 -4.74 -17.50 5.45
N LYS A 16 -5.09 -18.22 6.52
CA LYS A 16 -4.96 -17.75 7.90
C LYS A 16 -3.50 -17.50 8.28
N ALA A 17 -2.55 -18.17 7.61
CA ALA A 17 -1.12 -17.92 7.82
C ALA A 17 -0.73 -16.48 7.52
N TYR A 18 -1.32 -15.85 6.49
CA TYR A 18 -1.04 -14.45 6.13
C TYR A 18 -1.60 -13.46 7.16
N GLN A 19 -2.67 -13.84 7.86
CA GLN A 19 -3.29 -13.01 8.91
C GLN A 19 -2.45 -12.97 10.20
N LYS A 20 -1.43 -13.83 10.32
CA LYS A 20 -0.48 -13.80 11.46
C LYS A 20 0.61 -12.75 11.29
N MET A 21 0.75 -12.17 10.10
CA MET A 21 1.69 -11.09 9.84
C MET A 21 1.05 -9.77 10.25
N ASP A 22 1.76 -8.98 11.06
CA ASP A 22 1.33 -7.63 11.44
C ASP A 22 2.19 -6.58 10.74
N TYR A 23 1.60 -5.44 10.45
CA TYR A 23 2.20 -4.39 9.63
C TYR A 23 1.85 -3.01 10.18
N ALA A 24 2.82 -2.11 10.20
CA ALA A 24 2.55 -0.70 10.46
C ALA A 24 1.62 -0.11 9.38
N LEU A 25 0.63 0.67 9.78
CA LEU A 25 -0.12 1.51 8.85
C LEU A 25 0.62 2.83 8.66
N CYS A 26 0.85 3.18 7.40
CA CYS A 26 1.61 4.36 7.03
C CYS A 26 0.81 5.23 6.04
N LEU A 27 0.96 6.54 6.14
CA LEU A 27 0.61 7.47 5.08
C LEU A 27 1.81 7.62 4.15
N LEU A 28 1.69 7.11 2.93
CA LEU A 28 2.64 7.31 1.84
C LEU A 28 2.19 8.51 1.01
N SER A 29 3.11 9.41 0.70
CA SER A 29 2.80 10.63 -0.04
C SER A 29 3.90 11.04 -1.01
N ALA A 30 3.48 11.72 -2.07
CA ALA A 30 4.36 12.34 -3.06
C ALA A 30 3.68 13.57 -3.67
N ALA A 31 4.48 14.48 -4.22
CA ALA A 31 3.98 15.62 -4.98
C ALA A 31 4.50 15.57 -6.42
N ALA A 32 3.62 15.73 -7.38
CA ALA A 32 3.94 15.82 -8.79
C ALA A 32 3.00 16.80 -9.50
N ASP A 33 3.49 17.53 -10.49
CA ASP A 33 2.69 18.48 -11.30
C ASP A 33 1.90 19.50 -10.48
N GLY A 34 2.49 19.96 -9.36
CA GLY A 34 1.86 20.91 -8.43
C GLY A 34 0.72 20.32 -7.58
N LYS A 35 0.50 19.00 -7.62
CA LYS A 35 -0.54 18.30 -6.86
C LYS A 35 0.07 17.41 -5.79
N ARG A 36 -0.67 17.29 -4.67
CA ARG A 36 -0.30 16.46 -3.53
C ARG A 36 -1.08 15.15 -3.59
N HIS A 37 -0.37 14.03 -3.48
CA HIS A 37 -0.98 12.71 -3.52
C HIS A 37 -0.61 11.92 -2.27
N GLY A 38 -1.52 11.10 -1.78
CA GLY A 38 -1.27 10.24 -0.63
C GLY A 38 -2.23 9.07 -0.55
N CYS A 39 -1.76 7.97 0.03
CA CYS A 39 -2.57 6.79 0.32
C CYS A 39 -2.06 6.07 1.57
N ILE A 40 -2.95 5.32 2.23
CA ILE A 40 -2.56 4.42 3.31
C ILE A 40 -1.91 3.18 2.71
N VAL A 41 -0.76 2.79 3.25
CA VAL A 41 -0.05 1.55 2.92
C VAL A 41 0.34 0.80 4.19
N ASN A 42 0.61 -0.50 4.05
CA ASN A 42 1.15 -1.37 5.10
C ASN A 42 2.42 -2.11 4.64
N SER A 43 2.96 -1.73 3.49
CA SER A 43 4.06 -2.42 2.80
C SER A 43 5.40 -1.69 2.90
N PHE A 44 5.55 -0.76 3.84
CA PHE A 44 6.78 -0.02 4.04
C PHE A 44 7.71 -0.76 5.01
N HIS A 45 8.92 -1.13 4.54
CA HIS A 45 9.88 -1.90 5.32
C HIS A 45 11.31 -1.45 5.06
N GLN A 46 12.13 -1.44 6.13
CA GLN A 46 13.58 -1.28 6.00
C GLN A 46 14.20 -2.57 5.45
N VAL A 47 15.08 -2.44 4.45
CA VAL A 47 15.70 -3.59 3.77
C VAL A 47 17.22 -3.63 3.87
N THR A 48 17.86 -2.54 4.31
CA THR A 48 19.31 -2.52 4.53
C THR A 48 19.66 -2.00 5.90
N SER A 49 20.77 -2.48 6.46
CA SER A 49 21.40 -1.95 7.69
C SER A 49 22.51 -0.93 7.40
N SER A 50 22.85 -0.70 6.12
CA SER A 50 23.83 0.31 5.71
C SER A 50 23.26 1.72 5.88
N PHE A 51 24.15 2.71 6.01
CA PHE A 51 23.77 4.13 6.05
C PHE A 51 24.10 4.82 4.72
N PRO A 52 23.20 5.61 4.13
CA PRO A 52 21.79 5.77 4.49
C PRO A 52 20.99 4.48 4.27
N PRO A 53 20.03 4.17 5.14
CA PRO A 53 19.24 2.95 5.01
C PRO A 53 18.32 3.02 3.79
N LYS A 54 17.99 1.85 3.25
CA LYS A 54 17.02 1.71 2.16
C LYS A 54 15.76 1.04 2.67
N PHE A 55 14.66 1.45 2.08
CA PHE A 55 13.31 0.99 2.39
C PHE A 55 12.61 0.54 1.12
N THR A 56 11.66 -0.37 1.26
CA THR A 56 10.75 -0.73 0.17
C THR A 56 9.33 -0.31 0.50
N VAL A 57 8.55 -0.01 -0.54
CA VAL A 57 7.10 0.17 -0.46
C VAL A 57 6.44 -0.33 -1.75
N ALA A 58 5.40 -1.15 -1.61
CA ALA A 58 4.60 -1.62 -2.75
C ALA A 58 3.32 -0.81 -2.89
N VAL A 59 3.05 -0.30 -4.09
CA VAL A 59 1.88 0.54 -4.40
C VAL A 59 1.22 0.03 -5.68
N ASN A 60 -0.11 -0.05 -5.68
CA ASN A 60 -0.85 -0.42 -6.89
C ASN A 60 -0.64 0.64 -7.99
N LYS A 61 -0.34 0.18 -9.22
CA LYS A 61 -0.05 1.03 -10.39
C LYS A 61 -1.18 2.00 -10.75
N ASP A 62 -2.42 1.64 -10.42
CA ASP A 62 -3.59 2.48 -10.71
C ASP A 62 -3.78 3.64 -9.72
N HIS A 63 -3.07 3.66 -8.61
CA HIS A 63 -3.15 4.74 -7.63
C HIS A 63 -2.41 5.99 -8.10
N GLU A 64 -3.04 7.15 -7.94
CA GLU A 64 -2.42 8.44 -8.27
C GLU A 64 -1.12 8.69 -7.48
N THR A 65 -1.04 8.17 -6.24
CA THR A 65 0.19 8.23 -5.44
C THR A 65 1.34 7.46 -6.10
N CYS A 66 1.06 6.31 -6.73
CA CYS A 66 2.07 5.54 -7.47
C CYS A 66 2.64 6.35 -8.63
N LYS A 67 1.78 6.96 -9.43
CA LYS A 67 2.17 7.82 -10.58
C LYS A 67 2.95 9.04 -10.12
N ALA A 68 2.53 9.65 -8.99
CA ALA A 68 3.22 10.79 -8.41
C ALA A 68 4.64 10.42 -7.95
N ILE A 69 4.83 9.26 -7.31
CA ILE A 69 6.16 8.78 -6.91
C ILE A 69 7.05 8.55 -8.13
N GLN A 70 6.52 7.96 -9.21
CA GLN A 70 7.28 7.77 -10.45
C GLN A 70 7.70 9.10 -11.09
N ALA A 71 6.83 10.09 -11.09
CA ALA A 71 7.12 11.41 -11.65
C ALA A 71 8.10 12.22 -10.78
N ALA A 72 7.93 12.17 -9.45
CA ALA A 72 8.77 12.91 -8.51
C ALA A 72 10.14 12.26 -8.25
N GLY A 73 10.28 10.93 -8.46
CA GLY A 73 11.45 10.17 -8.07
C GLY A 73 11.71 10.15 -6.56
N SER A 74 10.69 10.46 -5.76
CA SER A 74 10.78 10.54 -4.29
C SER A 74 9.43 10.35 -3.62
N PHE A 75 9.44 10.06 -2.33
CA PHE A 75 8.24 9.93 -1.52
C PHE A 75 8.51 10.21 -0.03
N SER A 76 7.47 10.55 0.70
CA SER A 76 7.50 10.63 2.16
C SER A 76 6.58 9.57 2.75
N VAL A 77 7.02 8.96 3.85
CA VAL A 77 6.22 8.01 4.63
C VAL A 77 6.10 8.51 6.05
N THR A 78 4.88 8.61 6.57
CA THR A 78 4.63 8.86 7.98
C THR A 78 3.92 7.66 8.61
N LEU A 79 4.43 7.18 9.73
CA LEU A 79 3.83 6.08 10.48
C LEU A 79 2.69 6.63 11.33
N LEU A 80 1.50 6.05 11.20
CA LEU A 80 0.33 6.46 11.97
C LEU A 80 0.51 6.08 13.44
N GLY A 81 0.15 7.01 14.33
CA GLY A 81 0.05 6.73 15.77
C GLY A 81 -1.17 5.86 16.10
N ALA A 82 -1.09 5.11 17.18
CA ALA A 82 -2.21 4.31 17.67
C ALA A 82 -3.45 5.15 18.02
N ASP A 83 -3.30 6.44 18.25
CA ASP A 83 -4.36 7.43 18.49
C ASP A 83 -4.91 8.05 17.19
N ALA A 84 -4.37 7.69 16.02
CA ALA A 84 -4.81 8.24 14.75
C ALA A 84 -6.33 8.04 14.56
N PRO A 85 -7.08 9.13 14.28
CA PRO A 85 -8.51 9.04 14.06
C PRO A 85 -8.80 8.29 12.75
N GLY A 86 -9.89 7.50 12.75
CA GLY A 86 -10.31 6.71 11.59
C GLY A 86 -10.50 7.54 10.33
N GLU A 87 -10.87 8.80 10.47
CA GLU A 87 -11.07 9.76 9.37
C GLU A 87 -9.82 9.96 8.50
N ILE A 88 -8.60 9.88 9.06
CA ILE A 88 -7.35 9.93 8.28
C ILE A 88 -7.27 8.71 7.38
N ILE A 89 -7.57 7.52 7.94
CA ILE A 89 -7.52 6.27 7.19
C ILE A 89 -8.65 6.23 6.15
N ASP A 90 -9.84 6.70 6.50
CA ASP A 90 -10.97 6.80 5.58
C ASP A 90 -10.65 7.72 4.39
N LEU A 91 -10.03 8.86 4.64
CA LEU A 91 -9.65 9.81 3.60
C LEU A 91 -8.53 9.27 2.69
N PHE A 92 -7.44 8.80 3.29
CA PHE A 92 -6.26 8.39 2.51
C PHE A 92 -6.32 6.94 2.02
N GLY A 93 -7.11 6.07 2.66
CA GLY A 93 -7.23 4.65 2.32
C GLY A 93 -8.43 4.31 1.42
N TYR A 94 -9.53 5.09 1.48
CA TYR A 94 -10.77 4.75 0.76
C TYR A 94 -11.19 5.78 -0.30
N LYS A 95 -10.69 7.03 -0.23
CA LYS A 95 -11.02 8.04 -1.24
C LYS A 95 -10.00 8.05 -2.38
N SER A 96 -10.47 8.38 -3.59
CA SER A 96 -9.61 8.50 -4.76
C SER A 96 -8.97 9.89 -4.83
N GLY A 97 -7.64 9.95 -5.03
CA GLY A 97 -6.91 11.20 -5.28
C GLY A 97 -7.22 11.85 -6.64
N ARG A 98 -7.98 11.18 -7.52
CA ARG A 98 -8.43 11.76 -8.79
C ARG A 98 -9.48 12.84 -8.61
N VAL A 99 -10.32 12.68 -7.59
CA VAL A 99 -11.48 13.54 -7.36
C VAL A 99 -11.42 14.34 -6.06
N THR A 100 -10.42 14.04 -5.19
CA THR A 100 -10.31 14.67 -3.87
C THR A 100 -8.88 15.08 -3.60
N ASP A 101 -8.63 16.37 -3.33
CA ASP A 101 -7.37 16.79 -2.68
C ASP A 101 -7.44 16.39 -1.20
N LYS A 102 -6.76 15.28 -0.88
CA LYS A 102 -6.77 14.71 0.46
C LYS A 102 -6.00 15.54 1.50
N PHE A 103 -5.19 16.49 1.06
CA PHE A 103 -4.45 17.41 1.92
C PHE A 103 -5.14 18.77 2.10
N ALA A 104 -6.25 19.02 1.39
CA ALA A 104 -6.99 20.25 1.53
C ALA A 104 -7.50 20.44 2.96
N GLY A 105 -7.30 21.65 3.52
CA GLY A 105 -7.74 22.00 4.89
C GLY A 105 -6.95 21.31 6.01
N ARG A 106 -5.84 20.61 5.71
CA ARG A 106 -4.98 19.96 6.70
C ARG A 106 -3.64 20.68 6.83
N ALA A 107 -3.09 20.70 8.04
CA ALA A 107 -1.75 21.22 8.31
C ALA A 107 -0.70 20.23 7.77
N ALA A 108 -0.47 20.27 6.46
CA ALA A 108 0.56 19.47 5.81
C ALA A 108 1.84 20.29 5.70
N GLU A 109 2.95 19.65 6.07
CA GLU A 109 4.29 20.18 5.82
C GLU A 109 4.89 19.54 4.57
N THR A 110 6.08 19.96 4.19
CA THR A 110 6.78 19.47 2.99
C THR A 110 8.21 19.07 3.38
N ASP A 111 8.63 17.87 2.96
CA ASP A 111 10.01 17.40 3.15
C ASP A 111 10.98 18.07 2.16
N SER A 112 12.29 17.83 2.31
CA SER A 112 13.32 18.41 1.44
C SER A 112 13.24 17.94 -0.02
N ASN A 113 12.52 16.86 -0.30
CA ASN A 113 12.26 16.38 -1.66
C ASN A 113 10.99 16.98 -2.27
N GLY A 114 10.25 17.83 -1.53
CA GLY A 114 9.01 18.45 -1.98
C GLY A 114 7.74 17.63 -1.70
N ASN A 115 7.81 16.51 -0.98
CA ASN A 115 6.64 15.67 -0.74
C ASN A 115 5.87 16.12 0.51
N PRO A 116 4.52 16.11 0.48
CA PRO A 116 3.72 16.52 1.62
C PRO A 116 3.71 15.45 2.70
N TYR A 117 3.61 15.86 3.96
CA TYR A 117 3.39 14.96 5.08
C TYR A 117 2.54 15.61 6.18
N LEU A 118 1.95 14.80 7.05
CA LEU A 118 1.21 15.24 8.22
C LEU A 118 2.06 14.98 9.47
N LYS A 119 1.90 15.81 10.51
CA LYS A 119 2.51 15.59 11.84
C LYS A 119 1.51 15.11 12.88
N GLU A 120 0.31 15.64 12.80
CA GLU A 120 -0.74 15.33 13.78
C GLU A 120 -1.11 13.84 13.71
N HIS A 121 -1.10 13.16 14.86
CA HIS A 121 -1.34 11.73 14.99
C HIS A 121 -0.33 10.81 14.28
N MET A 122 0.87 11.33 14.00
CA MET A 122 1.97 10.55 13.42
C MET A 122 3.08 10.37 14.45
N VAL A 123 3.77 9.23 14.40
CA VAL A 123 4.86 8.92 15.34
C VAL A 123 6.24 9.11 14.73
N SER A 124 6.37 8.94 13.42
CA SER A 124 7.64 9.20 12.73
C SER A 124 7.43 9.49 11.25
N ARG A 125 8.42 10.11 10.63
CA ARG A 125 8.49 10.42 9.21
C ARG A 125 9.83 9.96 8.62
N ILE A 126 9.79 9.42 7.41
CA ILE A 126 10.96 9.04 6.63
C ILE A 126 10.73 9.53 5.20
N ALA A 127 11.60 10.43 4.71
CA ALA A 127 11.62 10.87 3.33
C ALA A 127 12.64 10.03 2.55
N CYS A 128 12.30 9.65 1.32
CA CYS A 128 13.13 8.80 0.48
C CYS A 128 13.23 9.33 -0.95
N LYS A 129 14.42 9.18 -1.55
CA LYS A 129 14.59 9.20 -3.01
C LYS A 129 14.49 7.79 -3.55
N VAL A 130 13.74 7.61 -4.64
CA VAL A 130 13.66 6.34 -5.35
C VAL A 130 15.02 6.04 -6.00
N VAL A 131 15.57 4.88 -5.70
CA VAL A 131 16.84 4.40 -6.26
C VAL A 131 16.65 3.20 -7.17
N ASP A 132 15.52 2.50 -7.06
CA ASP A 132 15.14 1.38 -7.92
C ASP A 132 13.64 1.15 -7.86
N GLN A 133 13.09 0.44 -8.85
CA GLN A 133 11.70 0.00 -8.85
C GLN A 133 11.52 -1.30 -9.62
N MET A 134 10.56 -2.12 -9.21
CA MET A 134 10.24 -3.40 -9.84
C MET A 134 8.74 -3.57 -10.01
N GLU A 135 8.31 -4.04 -11.17
CA GLU A 135 6.92 -4.44 -11.38
C GLU A 135 6.62 -5.82 -10.77
N ILE A 136 5.57 -5.89 -9.96
CA ILE A 136 5.09 -7.13 -9.35
C ILE A 136 3.58 -7.21 -9.58
N GLY A 137 3.17 -7.82 -10.69
CA GLY A 137 1.77 -7.89 -11.10
C GLY A 137 1.15 -6.50 -11.26
N SER A 138 0.10 -6.21 -10.50
CA SER A 138 -0.58 -4.91 -10.49
C SER A 138 0.10 -3.85 -9.62
N PHE A 139 1.23 -4.18 -8.97
CA PHE A 139 1.96 -3.28 -8.09
C PHE A 139 3.30 -2.86 -8.68
N LEU A 140 3.78 -1.69 -8.24
CA LEU A 140 5.18 -1.28 -8.29
C LEU A 140 5.76 -1.38 -6.88
N LEU A 141 6.88 -2.09 -6.76
CA LEU A 141 7.74 -2.07 -5.58
C LEU A 141 8.81 -1.00 -5.80
N PHE A 142 8.76 0.07 -5.02
CA PHE A 142 9.80 1.09 -5.01
C PHE A 142 10.86 0.76 -3.97
N VAL A 143 12.12 0.97 -4.32
CA VAL A 143 13.24 0.99 -3.37
C VAL A 143 13.64 2.44 -3.16
N GLY A 144 13.47 2.95 -1.96
CA GLY A 144 13.81 4.31 -1.57
C GLY A 144 15.01 4.34 -0.65
N GLN A 145 15.97 5.24 -0.90
CA GLN A 145 17.04 5.56 0.02
C GLN A 145 16.61 6.74 0.90
N ALA A 146 16.72 6.58 2.22
CA ALA A 146 16.35 7.63 3.16
C ALA A 146 17.21 8.89 2.94
N THR A 147 16.55 10.04 2.89
CA THR A 147 17.16 11.37 2.84
C THR A 147 16.96 12.15 4.13
N GLU A 148 15.83 11.89 4.80
CA GLU A 148 15.49 12.46 6.11
C GLU A 148 14.74 11.43 6.94
N ALA A 149 14.88 11.52 8.27
CA ALA A 149 14.08 10.79 9.24
C ALA A 149 13.85 11.66 10.47
N GLU A 150 12.62 11.64 11.02
CA GLU A 150 12.22 12.46 12.14
C GLU A 150 11.24 11.70 13.04
N VAL A 151 11.42 11.80 14.36
CA VAL A 151 10.42 11.36 15.33
C VAL A 151 9.40 12.48 15.47
N LEU A 152 8.13 12.18 15.28
CA LEU A 152 7.03 13.16 15.35
C LEU A 152 6.22 13.05 16.64
N GLY A 153 6.28 11.90 17.32
CA GLY A 153 5.56 11.65 18.57
C GLY A 153 6.05 10.41 19.29
N ASP A 154 5.77 10.34 20.59
CA ASP A 154 6.19 9.24 21.48
C ASP A 154 5.18 8.08 21.52
N GLY A 155 4.10 8.16 20.73
CA GLY A 155 3.04 7.16 20.68
C GLY A 155 3.49 5.83 20.08
N ARG A 156 2.67 4.81 20.27
CA ARG A 156 2.84 3.54 19.57
C ARG A 156 2.37 3.67 18.12
N VAL A 157 3.02 2.94 17.22
CA VAL A 157 2.58 2.83 15.82
C VAL A 157 1.25 2.09 15.76
N LEU A 158 0.32 2.56 14.95
CA LEU A 158 -0.90 1.84 14.61
C LEU A 158 -0.57 0.71 13.65
N THR A 159 -0.84 -0.53 14.07
CA THR A 159 -0.69 -1.68 13.19
C THR A 159 -2.00 -2.03 12.50
N LEU A 160 -1.91 -2.77 11.38
CA LEU A 160 -3.09 -3.23 10.66
C LEU A 160 -3.97 -4.12 11.55
N GLN A 161 -3.36 -5.00 12.35
CA GLN A 161 -4.09 -5.85 13.30
C GLN A 161 -4.83 -5.01 14.34
N ALA A 162 -4.15 -4.06 14.98
CA ALA A 162 -4.78 -3.17 15.95
C ALA A 162 -5.92 -2.32 15.35
N TYR A 163 -5.82 -1.97 14.07
CA TYR A 163 -6.88 -1.26 13.36
C TYR A 163 -8.09 -2.16 13.09
N THR A 164 -7.86 -3.40 12.63
CA THR A 164 -8.95 -4.36 12.34
C THR A 164 -9.61 -4.88 13.62
N ASP A 165 -8.87 -5.01 14.72
CA ASP A 165 -9.42 -5.38 16.04
C ASP A 165 -10.45 -4.36 16.57
N ARG A 166 -10.45 -3.13 16.05
CA ARG A 166 -11.48 -2.11 16.31
C ARG A 166 -12.75 -2.31 15.47
N GLY A 167 -12.89 -3.43 14.78
CA GLY A 167 -14.01 -3.70 13.87
C GLY A 167 -13.95 -2.92 12.55
N LYS A 168 -12.77 -2.42 12.18
CA LYS A 168 -12.56 -1.66 10.93
C LYS A 168 -12.13 -2.56 9.80
N ALA A 169 -12.68 -2.31 8.60
CA ALA A 169 -12.27 -3.05 7.40
C ALA A 169 -10.84 -2.63 6.97
N THR A 170 -10.08 -3.57 6.42
CA THR A 170 -8.75 -3.28 5.86
C THR A 170 -8.87 -2.26 4.72
N PRO A 171 -8.08 -1.18 4.73
CA PRO A 171 -8.11 -0.18 3.67
C PRO A 171 -7.82 -0.80 2.29
N PRO A 172 -8.56 -0.42 1.23
CA PRO A 172 -8.35 -0.95 -0.13
C PRO A 172 -6.94 -0.75 -0.68
N THR A 173 -6.23 0.24 -0.18
CA THR A 173 -4.85 0.56 -0.58
C THR A 173 -3.79 -0.31 0.12
N ALA A 174 -4.16 -1.04 1.18
CA ALA A 174 -3.25 -1.94 1.88
C ALA A 174 -2.99 -3.23 1.07
N THR A 175 -1.73 -3.68 1.08
CA THR A 175 -1.26 -4.88 0.37
C THR A 175 -1.43 -6.13 1.23
N VAL A 176 -2.65 -6.54 1.48
CA VAL A 176 -2.93 -7.78 2.22
C VAL A 176 -3.82 -8.70 1.41
N TYR A 177 -3.62 -10.00 1.59
CA TYR A 177 -4.52 -10.99 1.00
C TYR A 177 -5.91 -10.81 1.61
N ARG A 178 -6.89 -10.63 0.75
CA ARG A 178 -8.30 -10.59 1.13
C ARG A 178 -8.98 -11.85 0.66
N THR A 179 -9.64 -12.54 1.57
CA THR A 179 -10.62 -13.53 1.19
C THR A 179 -11.82 -12.77 0.64
N VAL A 180 -11.86 -12.58 -0.67
CA VAL A 180 -13.08 -12.11 -1.34
C VAL A 180 -13.91 -13.37 -1.57
N GLU A 181 -15.11 -13.43 -1.03
CA GLU A 181 -16.11 -14.38 -1.51
C GLU A 181 -16.40 -13.98 -2.96
N ILE A 182 -15.87 -14.75 -3.88
CA ILE A 182 -15.99 -14.49 -5.30
C ILE A 182 -17.19 -15.26 -5.78
N ASN A 183 -18.27 -14.56 -6.08
CA ASN A 183 -19.36 -15.08 -6.89
C ASN A 183 -18.91 -15.09 -8.37
N GLY A 184 -18.00 -16.03 -8.71
CA GLY A 184 -17.43 -16.06 -10.06
C GLY A 184 -16.10 -16.82 -10.14
N TYR A 185 -15.31 -16.49 -11.14
CA TYR A 185 -14.06 -17.17 -11.48
C TYR A 185 -12.87 -16.22 -11.33
N ARG A 186 -11.84 -16.66 -10.60
CA ARG A 186 -10.59 -15.90 -10.49
C ARG A 186 -9.51 -16.49 -11.39
N CYS A 187 -8.88 -15.66 -12.21
CA CYS A 187 -7.70 -16.05 -12.95
C CYS A 187 -6.54 -16.32 -11.99
N THR A 188 -5.95 -17.52 -12.07
CA THR A 188 -4.82 -17.92 -11.22
C THR A 188 -3.49 -17.29 -11.64
N VAL A 189 -3.44 -16.67 -12.84
CA VAL A 189 -2.24 -16.04 -13.38
C VAL A 189 -2.17 -14.54 -13.04
N CYS A 190 -3.24 -13.78 -13.32
CA CYS A 190 -3.26 -12.33 -13.15
C CYS A 190 -4.13 -11.85 -11.98
N GLY A 191 -4.91 -12.74 -11.33
CA GLY A 191 -5.81 -12.39 -10.24
C GLY A 191 -7.12 -11.73 -10.67
N TYR A 192 -7.36 -11.54 -11.99
CA TYR A 192 -8.62 -10.99 -12.50
C TYR A 192 -9.79 -11.83 -12.02
N VAL A 193 -10.89 -11.18 -11.64
CA VAL A 193 -12.14 -11.82 -11.21
C VAL A 193 -13.20 -11.55 -12.26
N TYR A 194 -13.75 -12.61 -12.83
CA TYR A 194 -14.94 -12.57 -13.64
C TYR A 194 -16.15 -12.85 -12.76
N GLU A 195 -17.03 -11.87 -12.62
CA GLU A 195 -18.27 -12.00 -11.84
C GLU A 195 -19.39 -12.51 -12.77
N GLY A 196 -19.69 -13.79 -12.69
CA GLY A 196 -20.73 -14.44 -13.48
C GLY A 196 -20.89 -15.91 -13.13
N GLU A 197 -22.06 -16.49 -13.42
CA GLU A 197 -22.38 -17.88 -13.10
C GLU A 197 -21.58 -18.88 -13.95
N SER A 198 -21.12 -18.50 -15.13
CA SER A 198 -20.29 -19.34 -16.00
C SER A 198 -19.32 -18.48 -16.84
N LEU A 199 -18.12 -19.03 -17.11
CA LEU A 199 -17.18 -18.38 -18.01
C LEU A 199 -17.70 -18.49 -19.46
N PRO A 200 -17.68 -17.39 -20.24
CA PRO A 200 -17.91 -17.46 -21.68
C PRO A 200 -16.92 -18.41 -22.35
N PRO A 201 -17.33 -19.16 -23.40
CA PRO A 201 -16.47 -20.14 -24.05
C PRO A 201 -15.19 -19.56 -24.67
N ASP A 202 -15.21 -18.27 -25.00
CA ASP A 202 -14.10 -17.50 -25.59
C ASP A 202 -13.43 -16.54 -24.59
N PHE A 203 -13.71 -16.69 -23.29
CA PHE A 203 -13.16 -15.81 -22.27
C PHE A 203 -11.63 -15.86 -22.23
N ARG A 204 -11.02 -14.67 -22.34
CA ARG A 204 -9.59 -14.43 -22.12
C ARG A 204 -9.42 -13.34 -21.08
N CYS A 205 -8.56 -13.59 -20.08
CA CYS A 205 -8.17 -12.56 -19.12
C CYS A 205 -6.95 -11.76 -19.59
#